data_d4e70de4e275e7eed43747e1d9b8cbfa
#
_entry.id   d4e70de4e275e7eed43747e1d9b8cbfa
#
_cell.length_a   1.000
_cell.length_b   1.000
_cell.length_c   1.000
_cell.angle_alpha   90.00
_cell.angle_beta   90.00
_cell.angle_gamma   90.00
#
_symmetry.space_group_name_H-M   'P 1'
#
loop_
_entity.id
_entity.type
_entity.pdbx_description
1 polymer ?
#
loop_
_entity_poly.entity_id
_entity_poly.type
_entity_poly.pdbx_seq_one_letter_code
_entity_poly.pdbx_strand_id
1 'polypeptide(L)'
;LNKDGEAYNWHSSKQLALIDLEKEKPKEAIQIIQNSYFKIKKPNIYQTYDYANFLKNNKKFKKSIKYYTEVIKNIPKTHELYPKAKDGRGISYEQLGEWEKAEKDFLSSLKAKPDQAYVINYLAYSWIEKGVKIEKSLKMLEKANKLKSNDPYIIDSLGWALFKLKRYKKS
;
A
#
# COMPACT_ATOMS: atom_id res chain seq x y z
N LEU A 1 9.42 0.41 31.33
CA LEU A 1 10.36 0.66 30.23
C LEU A 1 10.24 2.12 29.82
N ASN A 2 11.36 2.83 29.69
CA ASN A 2 11.38 4.20 29.14
C ASN A 2 11.11 4.15 27.62
N LYS A 3 10.86 5.30 26.99
CA LYS A 3 10.55 5.39 25.55
C LYS A 3 11.61 4.74 24.65
N ASP A 4 12.85 4.78 25.06
CA ASP A 4 13.98 4.20 24.32
C ASP A 4 13.96 2.67 24.34
N GLY A 5 13.62 2.07 25.49
CA GLY A 5 13.45 0.62 25.61
C GLY A 5 12.25 0.08 24.83
N GLU A 6 11.15 0.85 24.72
CA GLU A 6 9.99 0.48 23.89
C GLU A 6 10.32 0.56 22.40
N ALA A 7 11.06 1.58 21.97
CA ALA A 7 11.51 1.74 20.58
C ALA A 7 12.49 0.63 20.17
N TYR A 8 13.44 0.30 21.03
CA TYR A 8 14.39 -0.79 20.81
C TYR A 8 13.66 -2.14 20.67
N ASN A 9 12.73 -2.43 21.59
CA ASN A 9 11.93 -3.66 21.52
C ASN A 9 11.09 -3.75 20.25
N TRP A 10 10.52 -2.65 19.76
CA TRP A 10 9.78 -2.61 18.50
C TRP A 10 10.67 -2.91 17.30
N HIS A 11 11.86 -2.30 17.23
CA HIS A 11 12.81 -2.54 16.15
C HIS A 11 13.26 -4.01 16.12
N SER A 12 13.70 -4.55 17.26
CA SER A 12 14.16 -5.94 17.39
C SER A 12 13.04 -6.92 17.02
N SER A 13 11.80 -6.66 17.43
CA SER A 13 10.66 -7.50 17.07
C SER A 13 10.37 -7.51 15.57
N LYS A 14 10.57 -6.38 14.87
CA LYS A 14 10.47 -6.35 13.40
C LYS A 14 11.55 -7.22 12.74
N GLN A 15 12.79 -7.17 13.22
CA GLN A 15 13.85 -8.02 12.69
C GLN A 15 13.59 -9.51 12.91
N LEU A 16 13.17 -9.89 14.12
CA LEU A 16 12.80 -11.29 14.42
C LEU A 16 11.65 -11.78 13.54
N ALA A 17 10.64 -10.95 13.35
CA ALA A 17 9.51 -11.32 12.50
C ALA A 17 9.91 -11.46 11.01
N LEU A 18 10.87 -10.68 10.52
CA LEU A 18 11.42 -10.86 9.18
C LEU A 18 12.16 -12.19 9.03
N ILE A 19 12.98 -12.56 10.04
CA ILE A 19 13.67 -13.85 10.07
C ILE A 19 12.66 -15.01 10.06
N ASP A 20 11.56 -14.90 10.81
CA ASP A 20 10.53 -15.93 10.82
C ASP A 20 9.77 -16.01 9.48
N LEU A 21 9.56 -14.89 8.78
CA LEU A 21 9.00 -14.89 7.44
C LEU A 21 9.93 -15.57 6.43
N GLU A 22 11.25 -15.33 6.52
CA GLU A 22 12.24 -16.01 5.68
C GLU A 22 12.28 -17.52 5.93
N LYS A 23 11.98 -17.95 7.16
CA LYS A 23 11.86 -19.36 7.56
C LYS A 23 10.47 -19.96 7.28
N GLU A 24 9.64 -19.25 6.52
CA GLU A 24 8.27 -19.66 6.18
C GLU A 24 7.36 -19.88 7.42
N LYS A 25 7.57 -19.10 8.48
CA LYS A 25 6.79 -19.11 9.73
C LYS A 25 5.92 -17.85 9.89
N PRO A 26 4.95 -17.61 9.01
CA PRO A 26 4.18 -16.35 9.02
C PRO A 26 3.28 -16.19 10.26
N LYS A 27 2.86 -17.28 10.89
CA LYS A 27 2.06 -17.22 12.11
C LYS A 27 2.86 -16.69 13.29
N GLU A 28 4.07 -17.18 13.47
CA GLU A 28 5.02 -16.77 14.49
C GLU A 28 5.43 -15.32 14.29
N ALA A 29 5.77 -14.93 13.07
CA ALA A 29 6.10 -13.55 12.73
C ALA A 29 4.95 -12.59 13.09
N ILE A 30 3.71 -12.95 12.76
CA ILE A 30 2.52 -12.15 13.09
C ILE A 30 2.35 -12.03 14.60
N GLN A 31 2.56 -13.11 15.34
CA GLN A 31 2.43 -13.12 16.80
C GLN A 31 3.49 -12.24 17.48
N ILE A 32 4.74 -12.30 17.03
CA ILE A 32 5.84 -11.46 17.54
C ILE A 32 5.49 -9.98 17.37
N ILE A 33 5.14 -9.55 16.16
CA ILE A 33 4.80 -8.15 15.87
C ILE A 33 3.57 -7.71 16.63
N GLN A 34 2.54 -8.53 16.69
CA GLN A 34 1.32 -8.23 17.43
C GLN A 34 1.59 -8.04 18.91
N ASN A 35 2.30 -8.97 19.53
CA ASN A 35 2.65 -8.90 20.95
C ASN A 35 3.52 -7.68 21.26
N SER A 36 4.50 -7.37 20.40
CA SER A 36 5.35 -6.19 20.56
C SER A 36 4.55 -4.92 20.46
N TYR A 37 3.67 -4.78 19.46
CA TYR A 37 2.85 -3.59 19.26
C TYR A 37 1.95 -3.31 20.47
N PHE A 38 1.28 -4.33 21.00
CA PHE A 38 0.37 -4.16 22.14
C PHE A 38 1.06 -3.98 23.50
N LYS A 39 2.36 -4.24 23.60
CA LYS A 39 3.14 -3.87 24.78
C LYS A 39 3.50 -2.38 24.84
N ILE A 40 3.44 -1.68 23.72
CA ILE A 40 3.70 -0.23 23.67
C ILE A 40 2.50 0.50 24.29
N LYS A 41 2.71 1.21 25.38
CA LYS A 41 1.63 1.92 26.10
C LYS A 41 0.94 2.97 25.22
N LYS A 42 1.73 3.68 24.40
CA LYS A 42 1.24 4.74 23.51
C LYS A 42 2.01 4.69 22.18
N PRO A 43 1.59 3.83 21.23
CA PRO A 43 2.24 3.76 19.93
C PRO A 43 2.21 5.11 19.22
N ASN A 44 3.34 5.51 18.63
CA ASN A 44 3.37 6.68 17.77
C ASN A 44 2.84 6.34 16.36
N ILE A 45 2.65 7.38 15.54
CA ILE A 45 2.07 7.22 14.19
C ILE A 45 2.94 6.36 13.27
N TYR A 46 4.26 6.37 13.42
CA TYR A 46 5.18 5.55 12.63
C TYR A 46 5.08 4.07 13.02
N GLN A 47 5.03 3.77 14.31
CA GLN A 47 4.83 2.41 14.82
C GLN A 47 3.46 1.85 14.37
N THR A 48 2.41 2.67 14.43
CA THR A 48 1.07 2.29 13.97
C THR A 48 1.04 2.05 12.45
N TYR A 49 1.74 2.90 11.67
CA TYR A 49 1.89 2.73 10.23
C TYR A 49 2.69 1.45 9.89
N ASP A 50 3.80 1.22 10.57
CA ASP A 50 4.63 0.00 10.38
C ASP A 50 3.80 -1.26 10.68
N TYR A 51 3.02 -1.25 11.76
CA TYR A 51 2.12 -2.35 12.10
C TYR A 51 1.05 -2.58 11.04
N ALA A 52 0.44 -1.52 10.54
CA ALA A 52 -0.52 -1.61 9.43
C ALA A 52 0.10 -2.22 8.18
N ASN A 53 1.31 -1.79 7.80
CA ASN A 53 2.06 -2.36 6.67
C ASN A 53 2.37 -3.84 6.86
N PHE A 54 2.83 -4.23 8.05
CA PHE A 54 3.10 -5.62 8.36
C PHE A 54 1.84 -6.47 8.20
N LEU A 55 0.72 -6.02 8.72
CA LEU A 55 -0.56 -6.71 8.58
C LEU A 55 -1.00 -6.83 7.12
N LYS A 56 -0.87 -5.76 6.32
CA LYS A 56 -1.18 -5.78 4.87
C LYS A 56 -0.30 -6.79 4.14
N ASN A 57 1.00 -6.78 4.36
CA ASN A 57 1.94 -7.67 3.69
C ASN A 57 1.68 -9.15 4.04
N ASN A 58 1.14 -9.41 5.23
CA ASN A 58 0.73 -10.73 5.67
C ASN A 58 -0.78 -11.03 5.43
N LYS A 59 -1.39 -10.34 4.47
CA LYS A 59 -2.78 -10.55 4.01
C LYS A 59 -3.86 -10.37 5.11
N LYS A 60 -3.55 -9.66 6.19
CA LYS A 60 -4.50 -9.34 7.27
C LYS A 60 -5.22 -8.01 6.96
N PHE A 61 -5.83 -7.92 5.78
CA PHE A 61 -6.34 -6.68 5.17
C PHE A 61 -7.37 -5.94 6.05
N LYS A 62 -8.35 -6.63 6.63
CA LYS A 62 -9.33 -6.01 7.54
C LYS A 62 -8.67 -5.32 8.74
N LYS A 63 -7.64 -5.97 9.32
CA LYS A 63 -6.91 -5.40 10.45
C LYS A 63 -6.03 -4.23 9.99
N SER A 64 -5.33 -4.35 8.85
CA SER A 64 -4.49 -3.27 8.33
C SER A 64 -5.28 -1.99 8.03
N ILE A 65 -6.48 -2.09 7.48
CA ILE A 65 -7.38 -0.96 7.23
C ILE A 65 -7.66 -0.17 8.52
N LYS A 66 -7.90 -0.88 9.63
CA LYS A 66 -8.13 -0.22 10.94
C LYS A 66 -6.96 0.69 11.32
N TYR A 67 -5.73 0.17 11.27
CA TYR A 67 -4.54 0.91 11.69
C TYR A 67 -4.12 1.99 10.69
N TYR A 68 -4.24 1.76 9.38
CA TYR A 68 -4.08 2.85 8.41
C TYR A 68 -5.10 3.97 8.62
N THR A 69 -6.35 3.63 8.97
CA THR A 69 -7.38 4.63 9.26
C THR A 69 -7.02 5.45 10.48
N GLU A 70 -6.47 4.82 11.51
CA GLU A 70 -5.98 5.50 12.71
C GLU A 70 -4.85 6.48 12.35
N VAL A 71 -3.84 6.05 11.58
CA VAL A 71 -2.77 6.93 11.09
C VAL A 71 -3.36 8.12 10.33
N ILE A 72 -4.21 7.88 9.33
CA ILE A 72 -4.80 8.92 8.47
C ILE A 72 -5.60 9.95 9.26
N LYS A 73 -6.30 9.53 10.32
CA LYS A 73 -7.08 10.43 11.19
C LYS A 73 -6.20 11.34 12.04
N ASN A 74 -5.00 10.89 12.41
CA ASN A 74 -4.13 11.56 13.37
C ASN A 74 -3.01 12.40 12.73
N ILE A 75 -3.01 12.55 11.38
CA ILE A 75 -2.01 13.33 10.66
C ILE A 75 -2.65 14.29 9.67
N PRO A 76 -2.04 15.46 9.40
CA PRO A 76 -2.50 16.35 8.33
C PRO A 76 -2.21 15.72 6.94
N LYS A 77 -2.94 16.17 5.93
CA LYS A 77 -2.76 15.69 4.54
C LYS A 77 -1.38 15.99 3.95
N THR A 78 -0.67 16.94 4.52
CA THR A 78 0.70 17.33 4.14
C THR A 78 1.77 16.43 4.76
N HIS A 79 1.42 15.59 5.72
CA HIS A 79 2.37 14.68 6.38
C HIS A 79 2.84 13.59 5.41
N GLU A 80 4.13 13.25 5.46
CA GLU A 80 4.76 12.28 4.55
C GLU A 80 4.13 10.87 4.59
N LEU A 81 3.56 10.48 5.70
CA LEU A 81 2.85 9.20 5.84
C LEU A 81 1.46 9.22 5.23
N TYR A 82 0.86 10.40 4.99
CA TYR A 82 -0.52 10.48 4.50
C TYR A 82 -0.71 9.75 3.15
N PRO A 83 0.06 10.07 2.09
CA PRO A 83 -0.05 9.36 0.82
C PRO A 83 0.28 7.87 0.95
N LYS A 84 1.30 7.52 1.74
CA LYS A 84 1.70 6.13 1.98
C LYS A 84 0.61 5.31 2.69
N ALA A 85 -0.04 5.90 3.71
CA ALA A 85 -1.13 5.24 4.44
C ALA A 85 -2.39 5.11 3.60
N LYS A 86 -2.67 6.11 2.74
CA LYS A 86 -3.76 6.05 1.75
C LYS A 86 -3.54 4.95 0.73
N ASP A 87 -2.33 4.83 0.20
CA ASP A 87 -1.95 3.77 -0.73
C ASP A 87 -2.10 2.37 -0.07
N GLY A 88 -1.48 2.16 1.08
CA GLY A 88 -1.56 0.89 1.80
C GLY A 88 -3.00 0.48 2.16
N ARG A 89 -3.85 1.44 2.56
CA ARG A 89 -5.27 1.19 2.83
C ARG A 89 -6.04 0.90 1.55
N GLY A 90 -5.75 1.62 0.47
CA GLY A 90 -6.31 1.39 -0.86
C GLY A 90 -6.07 -0.03 -1.34
N ILE A 91 -4.81 -0.50 -1.28
CA ILE A 91 -4.45 -1.90 -1.60
C ILE A 91 -5.27 -2.86 -0.73
N SER A 92 -5.39 -2.60 0.57
CA SER A 92 -6.12 -3.48 1.48
C SER A 92 -7.62 -3.54 1.18
N TYR A 93 -8.23 -2.42 0.77
CA TYR A 93 -9.62 -2.39 0.30
C TYR A 93 -9.80 -3.17 -1.00
N GLU A 94 -8.90 -2.99 -1.95
CA GLU A 94 -8.96 -3.67 -3.23
C GLU A 94 -8.86 -5.19 -3.07
N GLN A 95 -7.94 -5.67 -2.23
CA GLN A 95 -7.80 -7.08 -1.89
C GLN A 95 -9.03 -7.70 -1.19
N LEU A 96 -9.92 -6.86 -0.65
CA LEU A 96 -11.21 -7.26 -0.08
C LEU A 96 -12.38 -7.06 -1.08
N GLY A 97 -12.11 -6.65 -2.30
CA GLY A 97 -13.14 -6.36 -3.31
C GLY A 97 -13.88 -5.02 -3.13
N GLU A 98 -13.43 -4.18 -2.18
CA GLU A 98 -14.05 -2.88 -1.88
C GLU A 98 -13.48 -1.78 -2.78
N TRP A 99 -13.69 -1.91 -4.10
CA TRP A 99 -13.03 -1.12 -5.12
C TRP A 99 -13.27 0.40 -4.99
N GLU A 100 -14.50 0.85 -4.74
CA GLU A 100 -14.82 2.28 -4.65
C GLU A 100 -14.04 2.98 -3.52
N LYS A 101 -13.80 2.26 -2.42
CA LYS A 101 -12.98 2.76 -1.32
C LYS A 101 -11.50 2.76 -1.69
N ALA A 102 -11.04 1.75 -2.40
CA ALA A 102 -9.67 1.65 -2.90
C ALA A 102 -9.35 2.80 -3.87
N GLU A 103 -10.17 3.00 -4.90
CA GLU A 103 -10.03 4.09 -5.87
C GLU A 103 -9.94 5.46 -5.18
N LYS A 104 -10.86 5.73 -4.23
CA LYS A 104 -10.87 6.96 -3.46
C LYS A 104 -9.57 7.18 -2.67
N ASP A 105 -9.01 6.14 -2.11
CA ASP A 105 -7.76 6.22 -1.36
C ASP A 105 -6.56 6.41 -2.30
N PHE A 106 -6.47 5.71 -3.43
CA PHE A 106 -5.42 5.93 -4.44
C PHE A 106 -5.45 7.34 -5.02
N LEU A 107 -6.63 7.85 -5.36
CA LEU A 107 -6.77 9.23 -5.84
C LEU A 107 -6.37 10.26 -4.77
N SER A 108 -6.69 9.99 -3.49
CA SER A 108 -6.27 10.85 -2.38
C SER A 108 -4.75 10.82 -2.16
N SER A 109 -4.13 9.65 -2.32
CA SER A 109 -2.68 9.49 -2.28
C SER A 109 -2.00 10.30 -3.39
N LEU A 110 -2.46 10.15 -4.63
CA LEU A 110 -1.92 10.86 -5.79
C LEU A 110 -2.16 12.37 -5.74
N LYS A 111 -3.26 12.83 -5.10
CA LYS A 111 -3.49 14.26 -4.87
C LYS A 111 -2.48 14.85 -3.89
N ALA A 112 -2.09 14.11 -2.85
CA ALA A 112 -1.11 14.54 -1.88
C ALA A 112 0.33 14.44 -2.40
N LYS A 113 0.63 13.41 -3.20
CA LYS A 113 1.94 13.17 -3.84
C LYS A 113 1.73 12.65 -5.26
N PRO A 114 1.79 13.51 -6.31
CA PRO A 114 1.44 13.16 -7.68
C PRO A 114 2.38 12.18 -8.39
N ASP A 115 3.67 12.13 -7.98
CA ASP A 115 4.72 11.39 -8.68
C ASP A 115 5.07 10.08 -7.99
N GLN A 116 4.05 9.24 -7.79
CA GLN A 116 4.18 7.92 -7.20
C GLN A 116 3.96 6.86 -8.29
N ALA A 117 5.04 6.48 -8.99
CA ALA A 117 4.96 5.59 -10.16
C ALA A 117 4.14 4.32 -9.90
N TYR A 118 4.34 3.66 -8.76
CA TYR A 118 3.61 2.42 -8.43
C TYR A 118 2.12 2.65 -8.12
N VAL A 119 1.76 3.74 -7.44
CA VAL A 119 0.35 4.07 -7.18
C VAL A 119 -0.37 4.41 -8.48
N ILE A 120 0.30 5.16 -9.37
CA ILE A 120 -0.20 5.47 -10.71
C ILE A 120 -0.41 4.19 -11.50
N ASN A 121 0.59 3.31 -11.53
CA ASN A 121 0.53 2.03 -12.22
C ASN A 121 -0.63 1.16 -11.70
N TYR A 122 -0.72 1.01 -10.39
CA TYR A 122 -1.73 0.17 -9.75
C TYR A 122 -3.15 0.64 -10.04
N LEU A 123 -3.41 1.95 -9.90
CA LEU A 123 -4.72 2.53 -10.18
C LEU A 123 -5.09 2.41 -11.67
N ALA A 124 -4.16 2.71 -12.56
CA ALA A 124 -4.38 2.63 -14.00
C ALA A 124 -4.63 1.18 -14.45
N TYR A 125 -3.84 0.24 -13.99
CA TYR A 125 -4.03 -1.19 -14.27
C TYR A 125 -5.40 -1.66 -13.80
N SER A 126 -5.80 -1.30 -12.57
CA SER A 126 -7.10 -1.68 -12.03
C SER A 126 -8.28 -1.11 -12.85
N TRP A 127 -8.16 0.12 -13.37
CA TRP A 127 -9.16 0.67 -14.28
C TRP A 127 -9.25 -0.10 -15.61
N ILE A 128 -8.10 -0.51 -16.16
CA ILE A 128 -8.05 -1.30 -17.41
C ILE A 128 -8.70 -2.67 -17.21
N GLU A 129 -8.40 -3.35 -16.10
CA GLU A 129 -9.02 -4.64 -15.79
C GLU A 129 -10.55 -4.54 -15.66
N LYS A 130 -11.04 -3.42 -15.13
CA LYS A 130 -12.48 -3.14 -15.02
C LYS A 130 -13.10 -2.61 -16.32
N GLY A 131 -12.32 -2.41 -17.36
CA GLY A 131 -12.81 -1.86 -18.64
C GLY A 131 -13.26 -0.39 -18.58
N VAL A 132 -12.77 0.37 -17.57
CA VAL A 132 -13.12 1.78 -17.38
C VAL A 132 -11.91 2.70 -17.57
N LYS A 133 -12.14 3.93 -18.02
CA LYS A 133 -11.12 4.99 -18.14
C LYS A 133 -9.85 4.56 -18.89
N ILE A 134 -9.95 3.70 -19.92
CA ILE A 134 -8.81 3.03 -20.57
C ILE A 134 -7.82 4.04 -21.16
N GLU A 135 -8.29 5.05 -21.89
CA GLU A 135 -7.40 6.09 -22.46
C GLU A 135 -6.69 6.93 -21.38
N LYS A 136 -7.39 7.23 -20.28
CA LYS A 136 -6.78 7.90 -19.12
C LYS A 136 -5.74 7.02 -18.47
N SER A 137 -6.03 5.74 -18.33
CA SER A 137 -5.11 4.75 -17.78
C SER A 137 -3.83 4.62 -18.61
N LEU A 138 -3.95 4.61 -19.94
CA LEU A 138 -2.78 4.61 -20.82
C LEU A 138 -1.86 5.81 -20.55
N LYS A 139 -2.42 7.04 -20.53
CA LYS A 139 -1.64 8.24 -20.21
C LYS A 139 -0.99 8.18 -18.82
N MET A 140 -1.67 7.60 -17.86
CA MET A 140 -1.13 7.41 -16.51
C MET A 140 0.03 6.41 -16.50
N LEU A 141 -0.07 5.30 -17.23
CA LEU A 141 1.00 4.32 -17.35
C LEU A 141 2.22 4.86 -18.08
N GLU A 142 2.01 5.65 -19.13
CA GLU A 142 3.09 6.40 -19.79
C GLU A 142 3.82 7.34 -18.81
N LYS A 143 3.05 8.05 -17.95
CA LYS A 143 3.64 8.86 -16.87
C LYS A 143 4.41 8.00 -15.88
N ALA A 144 3.85 6.89 -15.43
CA ALA A 144 4.53 5.97 -14.51
C ALA A 144 5.84 5.45 -15.10
N ASN A 145 5.85 5.10 -16.38
CA ASN A 145 7.05 4.63 -17.08
C ASN A 145 8.12 5.74 -17.22
N LYS A 146 7.72 7.00 -17.40
CA LYS A 146 8.66 8.14 -17.37
C LYS A 146 9.26 8.37 -15.98
N LEU A 147 8.48 8.18 -14.92
CA LEU A 147 8.92 8.33 -13.52
C LEU A 147 9.86 7.19 -13.10
N LYS A 148 9.67 6.01 -13.66
CA LYS A 148 10.47 4.82 -13.35
C LYS A 148 10.64 3.97 -14.60
N SER A 149 11.59 4.39 -15.43
CA SER A 149 11.94 3.71 -16.68
C SER A 149 12.49 2.30 -16.41
N ASN A 150 12.20 1.39 -17.35
CA ASN A 150 12.65 -0.01 -17.29
C ASN A 150 12.13 -0.83 -16.08
N ASP A 151 11.07 -0.38 -15.41
CA ASP A 151 10.43 -1.18 -14.39
C ASP A 151 9.51 -2.23 -15.05
N PRO A 152 9.77 -3.53 -14.86
CA PRO A 152 9.06 -4.60 -15.58
C PRO A 152 7.56 -4.61 -15.29
N TYR A 153 7.13 -4.28 -14.07
CA TYR A 153 5.70 -4.24 -13.71
C TYR A 153 4.96 -3.11 -14.42
N ILE A 154 5.63 -1.96 -14.63
CA ILE A 154 5.03 -0.81 -15.32
C ILE A 154 4.99 -1.07 -16.83
N ILE A 155 6.05 -1.67 -17.39
CA ILE A 155 6.11 -2.05 -18.81
C ILE A 155 5.03 -3.07 -19.15
N ASP A 156 4.84 -4.09 -18.32
CA ASP A 156 3.79 -5.10 -18.48
C ASP A 156 2.39 -4.46 -18.48
N SER A 157 2.12 -3.62 -17.50
CA SER A 157 0.85 -2.88 -17.41
C SER A 157 0.60 -1.98 -18.62
N LEU A 158 1.64 -1.34 -19.15
CA LEU A 158 1.54 -0.50 -20.35
C LEU A 158 1.25 -1.34 -21.60
N GLY A 159 1.93 -2.48 -21.75
CA GLY A 159 1.66 -3.44 -22.83
C GLY A 159 0.22 -3.96 -22.80
N TRP A 160 -0.27 -4.28 -21.61
CA TRP A 160 -1.66 -4.71 -21.41
C TRP A 160 -2.68 -3.60 -21.74
N ALA A 161 -2.40 -2.37 -21.37
CA ALA A 161 -3.23 -1.22 -21.72
C ALA A 161 -3.36 -1.04 -23.24
N LEU A 162 -2.25 -1.12 -23.97
CA LEU A 162 -2.21 -1.02 -25.43
C LEU A 162 -2.99 -2.16 -26.10
N PHE A 163 -2.84 -3.38 -25.58
CA PHE A 163 -3.58 -4.54 -26.08
C PHE A 163 -5.09 -4.38 -25.89
N LYS A 164 -5.54 -3.96 -24.71
CA LYS A 164 -6.96 -3.71 -24.43
C LYS A 164 -7.50 -2.60 -25.33
N LEU A 165 -6.77 -1.50 -25.47
CA LEU A 165 -7.19 -0.36 -26.32
C LEU A 165 -7.38 -0.78 -27.79
N LYS A 166 -6.51 -1.64 -28.33
CA LYS A 166 -6.68 -2.18 -29.71
C LYS A 166 -7.94 -3.02 -29.85
N ARG A 167 -8.31 -3.78 -28.85
CA ARG A 167 -9.55 -4.59 -28.87
C ARG A 167 -10.80 -3.70 -28.88
N TYR A 168 -10.82 -2.65 -28.06
CA TYR A 168 -11.95 -1.71 -27.98
C TYR A 168 -12.10 -0.81 -29.24
N LYS A 169 -11.02 -0.61 -30.01
CA LYS A 169 -11.10 0.16 -31.28
C LYS A 169 -11.53 -0.72 -32.48
N LYS A 170 -11.59 -2.04 -32.33
CA LYS A 170 -12.00 -2.98 -33.37
C LYS A 170 -13.42 -3.50 -33.20
N SER A 171 -14.06 -3.22 -32.07
CA SER A 171 -15.47 -3.47 -31.78
C SER A 171 -16.30 -2.20 -31.97
#